data_c0c16cae46c026e0e4319185695e4619
#
_entry.id   c0c16cae46c026e0e4319185695e4619
#
_cell.length_a   1.000
_cell.length_b   1.000
_cell.length_c   1.000
_cell.angle_alpha   90.00
_cell.angle_beta   90.00
_cell.angle_gamma   90.00
#
_symmetry.space_group_name_H-M   'P 1'
#
loop_
_entity.id
_entity.type
_entity.pdbx_description
1 polymer ?
#
loop_
_entity_poly.entity_id
_entity_poly.type
_entity_poly.pdbx_seq_one_letter_code
_entity_poly.pdbx_strand_id
1 'polypeptide(L)'
;LRDEGTRNLVGAAIEAGAKRLIAQSISFIYADGPLPHREDDPLIPDTHPVYGETAVAVRSLERQILDAPAEGLVLRYGLFYGPGTGFDAAIAPGSVHVAAAAKAAELAVTRGAPGIYNVAEDDGSVLTGKATQQLGWNPGWRG
;
A
#
# COMPACT_ATOMS: atom_id res chain seq x y z
N LEU A 1 -12.10 -11.95 3.74
CA LEU A 1 -12.59 -10.66 3.23
C LEU A 1 -11.63 -10.08 2.17
N ARG A 2 -10.34 -9.90 2.48
CA ARG A 2 -9.35 -9.34 1.52
C ARG A 2 -9.18 -10.18 0.25
N ASP A 3 -9.14 -11.49 0.33
CA ASP A 3 -8.98 -12.36 -0.84
C ASP A 3 -10.24 -12.36 -1.73
N GLU A 4 -11.37 -12.78 -1.19
CA GLU A 4 -12.63 -12.89 -1.93
C GLU A 4 -13.19 -11.53 -2.36
N GLY A 5 -13.15 -10.54 -1.46
CA GLY A 5 -13.58 -9.18 -1.77
C GLY A 5 -12.76 -8.56 -2.90
N THR A 6 -11.45 -8.76 -2.90
CA THR A 6 -10.58 -8.28 -3.98
C THR A 6 -10.91 -8.98 -5.29
N ARG A 7 -11.11 -10.29 -5.27
CA ARG A 7 -11.47 -11.06 -6.48
C ARG A 7 -12.75 -10.53 -7.13
N ASN A 8 -13.78 -10.27 -6.32
CA ASN A 8 -15.04 -9.75 -6.80
C ASN A 8 -14.89 -8.34 -7.39
N LEU A 9 -14.14 -7.46 -6.69
CA LEU A 9 -13.92 -6.09 -7.16
C LEU A 9 -13.08 -6.06 -8.44
N VAL A 10 -12.03 -6.87 -8.55
CA VAL A 10 -11.22 -6.97 -9.77
C VAL A 10 -12.06 -7.49 -10.92
N GLY A 11 -12.85 -8.55 -10.72
CA GLY A 11 -13.76 -9.08 -11.74
C GLY A 11 -14.74 -8.02 -12.25
N ALA A 12 -15.43 -7.33 -11.35
CA ALA A 12 -16.36 -6.27 -11.70
C ALA A 12 -15.67 -5.08 -12.42
N ALA A 13 -14.49 -4.71 -11.98
CA ALA A 13 -13.72 -3.63 -12.60
C ALA A 13 -13.31 -3.97 -14.06
N ILE A 14 -12.87 -5.21 -14.29
CA ILE A 14 -12.51 -5.68 -15.63
C ILE A 14 -13.74 -5.73 -16.54
N GLU A 15 -14.85 -6.27 -16.06
CA GLU A 15 -16.14 -6.28 -16.79
C GLU A 15 -16.60 -4.86 -17.14
N ALA A 16 -16.39 -3.90 -16.24
CA ALA A 16 -16.68 -2.48 -16.48
C ALA A 16 -15.67 -1.78 -17.40
N GLY A 17 -14.62 -2.46 -17.83
CA GLY A 17 -13.61 -1.89 -18.72
C GLY A 17 -12.62 -0.93 -18.03
N ALA A 18 -12.42 -1.06 -16.71
CA ALA A 18 -11.46 -0.26 -15.98
C ALA A 18 -10.05 -0.44 -16.56
N LYS A 19 -9.33 0.66 -16.76
CA LYS A 19 -7.98 0.68 -17.32
C LYS A 19 -6.91 0.65 -16.24
N ARG A 20 -7.26 1.08 -15.03
CA ARG A 20 -6.35 1.16 -13.88
C ARG A 20 -7.05 0.70 -12.62
N LEU A 21 -6.33 -0.05 -11.81
CA LEU A 21 -6.76 -0.54 -10.50
C LEU A 21 -5.77 -0.04 -9.46
N ILE A 22 -6.29 0.57 -8.39
CA ILE A 22 -5.49 1.05 -7.28
C ILE A 22 -6.00 0.37 -6.03
N ALA A 23 -5.14 -0.35 -5.33
CA ALA A 23 -5.51 -1.06 -4.12
C ALA A 23 -4.70 -0.61 -2.92
N GLN A 24 -5.37 -0.53 -1.78
CA GLN A 24 -4.75 -0.35 -0.49
C GLN A 24 -4.15 -1.67 0.00
N SER A 25 -2.87 -1.65 0.33
CA SER A 25 -2.17 -2.68 1.09
C SER A 25 -1.53 -2.05 2.33
N ILE A 26 -0.62 -2.74 3.01
CA ILE A 26 0.01 -2.30 4.25
C ILE A 26 1.54 -2.40 4.18
N SER A 27 2.25 -1.40 4.71
CA SER A 27 3.72 -1.36 4.72
C SER A 27 4.34 -2.00 5.96
N PHE A 28 3.56 -2.30 6.98
CA PHE A 28 4.02 -2.96 8.23
C PHE A 28 3.92 -4.49 8.19
N ILE A 29 4.07 -5.07 7.02
CA ILE A 29 4.00 -6.52 6.78
C ILE A 29 5.34 -7.10 6.27
N TYR A 30 6.39 -6.30 6.21
CA TYR A 30 7.72 -6.78 5.85
C TYR A 30 8.28 -7.72 6.91
N ALA A 31 9.00 -8.75 6.49
CA ALA A 31 9.79 -9.59 7.38
C ALA A 31 10.92 -8.79 8.02
N ASP A 32 11.39 -9.24 9.19
CA ASP A 32 12.54 -8.64 9.83
C ASP A 32 13.75 -8.63 8.89
N GLY A 33 14.43 -7.50 8.82
CA GLY A 33 15.55 -7.31 7.93
C GLY A 33 16.15 -5.90 8.02
N PRO A 34 17.14 -5.60 7.18
CA PRO A 34 17.76 -4.28 7.14
C PRO A 34 16.75 -3.18 6.80
N LEU A 35 16.85 -2.05 7.49
CA LEU A 35 16.04 -0.86 7.23
C LEU A 35 16.81 0.14 6.35
N PRO A 36 16.10 0.97 5.57
CA PRO A 36 14.65 0.98 5.33
C PRO A 36 14.21 -0.15 4.39
N HIS A 37 13.02 -0.72 4.61
CA HIS A 37 12.47 -1.74 3.73
C HIS A 37 12.12 -1.18 2.35
N ARG A 38 12.37 -2.00 1.33
CA ARG A 38 12.06 -1.72 -0.08
C ARG A 38 10.80 -2.46 -0.49
N GLU A 39 10.18 -2.03 -1.60
CA GLU A 39 8.96 -2.68 -2.13
C GLU A 39 9.16 -4.14 -2.52
N ASP A 40 10.37 -4.54 -2.86
CA ASP A 40 10.76 -5.92 -3.23
C ASP A 40 11.28 -6.76 -2.05
N ASP A 41 11.38 -6.20 -0.85
CA ASP A 41 11.76 -6.96 0.33
C ASP A 41 10.72 -8.03 0.69
N PRO A 42 11.16 -9.14 1.31
CA PRO A 42 10.27 -10.23 1.68
C PRO A 42 9.24 -9.78 2.72
N LEU A 43 8.03 -10.30 2.58
CA LEU A 43 6.97 -10.13 3.57
C LEU A 43 7.06 -11.21 4.65
N ILE A 44 6.46 -10.94 5.82
CA ILE A 44 6.30 -11.92 6.90
C ILE A 44 5.86 -13.27 6.33
N PRO A 45 6.47 -14.39 6.74
CA PRO A 45 6.10 -15.71 6.24
C PRO A 45 4.71 -16.14 6.70
N ASP A 46 4.05 -16.98 5.91
CA ASP A 46 2.71 -17.50 6.19
C ASP A 46 2.62 -18.28 7.50
N THR A 47 3.76 -18.82 7.94
CA THR A 47 3.89 -19.56 9.20
C THR A 47 4.03 -18.67 10.44
N HIS A 48 4.07 -17.35 10.28
CA HIS A 48 4.21 -16.43 11.41
C HIS A 48 2.99 -16.54 12.35
N PRO A 49 3.18 -16.78 13.68
CA PRO A 49 2.09 -17.16 14.58
C PRO A 49 0.99 -16.08 14.74
N VAL A 50 1.33 -14.81 14.52
CA VAL A 50 0.38 -13.69 14.69
C VAL A 50 -0.06 -13.10 13.35
N TYR A 51 0.88 -12.93 12.42
CA TYR A 51 0.64 -12.19 11.17
C TYR A 51 0.60 -13.06 9.92
N GLY A 52 0.77 -14.38 10.04
CA GLY A 52 0.80 -15.30 8.89
C GLY A 52 -0.45 -15.21 8.02
N GLU A 53 -1.64 -15.27 8.64
CA GLU A 53 -2.91 -15.14 7.91
C GLU A 53 -3.05 -13.76 7.22
N THR A 54 -2.59 -12.70 7.89
CA THR A 54 -2.57 -11.36 7.30
C THR A 54 -1.63 -11.31 6.09
N ALA A 55 -0.45 -11.92 6.20
CA ALA A 55 0.52 -11.99 5.12
C ALA A 55 -0.01 -12.75 3.90
N VAL A 56 -0.68 -13.89 4.12
CA VAL A 56 -1.39 -14.63 3.05
C VAL A 56 -2.41 -13.75 2.35
N ALA A 57 -3.27 -13.07 3.11
CA ALA A 57 -4.31 -12.21 2.56
C ALA A 57 -3.74 -11.00 1.79
N VAL A 58 -2.64 -10.42 2.28
CA VAL A 58 -1.92 -9.32 1.61
C VAL A 58 -1.32 -9.80 0.30
N ARG A 59 -0.59 -10.93 0.29
CA ARG A 59 -0.03 -11.49 -0.95
C ARG A 59 -1.11 -11.80 -1.98
N SER A 60 -2.24 -12.34 -1.54
CA SER A 60 -3.36 -12.63 -2.44
C SER A 60 -3.94 -11.35 -3.05
N LEU A 61 -4.22 -10.33 -2.25
CA LEU A 61 -4.69 -9.04 -2.72
C LEU A 61 -3.73 -8.42 -3.73
N GLU A 62 -2.46 -8.30 -3.37
CA GLU A 62 -1.44 -7.68 -4.22
C GLU A 62 -1.28 -8.41 -5.56
N ARG A 63 -1.23 -9.74 -5.52
CA ARG A 63 -1.16 -10.57 -6.74
C ARG A 63 -2.37 -10.34 -7.65
N GLN A 64 -3.58 -10.36 -7.11
CA GLN A 64 -4.79 -10.15 -7.89
C GLN A 64 -4.82 -8.78 -8.60
N ILE A 65 -4.30 -7.75 -7.95
CA ILE A 65 -4.20 -6.41 -8.55
C ILE A 65 -3.11 -6.35 -9.62
N LEU A 66 -1.94 -6.91 -9.34
CA LEU A 66 -0.79 -6.83 -10.25
C LEU A 66 -0.94 -7.73 -11.48
N ASP A 67 -1.64 -8.87 -11.35
CA ASP A 67 -1.88 -9.82 -12.44
C ASP A 67 -3.14 -9.50 -13.27
N ALA A 68 -3.95 -8.51 -12.83
CA ALA A 68 -5.14 -8.12 -13.57
C ALA A 68 -4.80 -7.58 -14.98
N PRO A 69 -5.67 -7.79 -15.98
CA PRO A 69 -5.48 -7.23 -17.32
C PRO A 69 -5.81 -5.73 -17.36
N ALA A 70 -5.21 -4.97 -16.46
CA ALA A 70 -5.30 -3.52 -16.28
C ALA A 70 -4.02 -3.03 -15.62
N GLU A 71 -3.79 -1.72 -15.56
CA GLU A 71 -2.67 -1.14 -14.83
C GLU A 71 -2.91 -1.26 -13.31
N GLY A 72 -2.29 -2.24 -12.67
CA GLY A 72 -2.42 -2.49 -11.24
C GLY A 72 -1.41 -1.70 -10.41
N LEU A 73 -1.85 -0.82 -9.51
CA LEU A 73 -1.03 -0.13 -8.53
C LEU A 73 -1.44 -0.57 -7.11
N VAL A 74 -0.46 -0.96 -6.33
CA VAL A 74 -0.62 -1.32 -4.93
C VAL A 74 0.04 -0.26 -4.07
N LEU A 75 -0.74 0.39 -3.20
CA LEU A 75 -0.24 1.37 -2.24
C LEU A 75 -0.13 0.69 -0.88
N ARG A 76 1.10 0.39 -0.44
CA ARG A 76 1.38 -0.13 0.90
C ARG A 76 1.44 1.03 1.87
N TYR A 77 0.32 1.28 2.52
CA TYR A 77 0.19 2.35 3.51
C TYR A 77 0.77 1.98 4.86
N GLY A 78 1.40 2.97 5.49
CA GLY A 78 1.72 2.93 6.91
C GLY A 78 0.49 2.98 7.82
N LEU A 79 0.71 2.96 9.12
CA LEU A 79 -0.36 3.12 10.11
C LEU A 79 -0.93 4.55 10.05
N PHE A 80 -2.24 4.65 9.87
CA PHE A 80 -2.89 5.95 9.72
C PHE A 80 -2.97 6.72 11.02
N TYR A 81 -2.68 8.03 10.93
CA TYR A 81 -2.95 8.98 11.99
C TYR A 81 -3.48 10.32 11.39
N GLY A 82 -4.02 11.18 12.25
CA GLY A 82 -4.58 12.46 11.87
C GLY A 82 -6.09 12.49 11.90
N PRO A 83 -6.73 13.58 11.44
CA PRO A 83 -8.17 13.81 11.58
C PRO A 83 -9.01 12.65 11.02
N GLY A 84 -9.97 12.17 11.80
CA GLY A 84 -10.88 11.09 11.43
C GLY A 84 -10.30 9.69 11.61
N THR A 85 -9.09 9.55 12.13
CA THR A 85 -8.50 8.26 12.53
C THR A 85 -8.60 8.06 14.03
N GLY A 86 -8.12 6.93 14.54
CA GLY A 86 -8.08 6.68 15.99
C GLY A 86 -6.90 7.35 16.71
N PHE A 87 -6.02 8.07 15.99
CA PHE A 87 -4.78 8.61 16.53
C PHE A 87 -4.49 10.00 15.99
N ASP A 88 -4.20 10.96 16.86
CA ASP A 88 -3.88 12.34 16.47
C ASP A 88 -2.42 12.52 15.99
N ALA A 89 -1.54 11.57 16.35
CA ALA A 89 -0.12 11.59 16.01
C ALA A 89 0.36 10.19 15.59
N ALA A 90 1.52 10.13 14.93
CA ALA A 90 2.17 8.88 14.58
C ALA A 90 2.41 8.00 15.82
N ILE A 91 1.97 6.75 15.78
CA ILE A 91 2.02 5.81 16.90
C ILE A 91 3.21 4.85 16.83
N ALA A 92 3.83 4.73 15.68
CA ALA A 92 4.98 3.87 15.44
C ALA A 92 5.76 4.34 14.20
N PRO A 93 7.02 3.92 14.03
CA PRO A 93 7.72 4.09 12.78
C PRO A 93 6.93 3.50 11.60
N GLY A 94 6.99 4.16 10.47
CA GLY A 94 6.22 3.75 9.28
C GLY A 94 4.75 4.15 9.32
N SER A 95 4.35 5.09 10.18
CA SER A 95 3.01 5.69 10.14
C SER A 95 2.86 6.60 8.91
N VAL A 96 1.63 6.98 8.58
CA VAL A 96 1.33 7.95 7.53
C VAL A 96 0.15 8.83 7.93
N HIS A 97 0.28 10.14 7.72
CA HIS A 97 -0.84 11.04 7.94
C HIS A 97 -1.95 10.79 6.91
N VAL A 98 -3.20 10.75 7.38
CA VAL A 98 -4.36 10.39 6.53
C VAL A 98 -4.51 11.28 5.29
N ALA A 99 -4.21 12.58 5.40
CA ALA A 99 -4.23 13.48 4.24
C ALA A 99 -3.16 13.13 3.20
N ALA A 100 -1.94 12.78 3.64
CA ALA A 100 -0.88 12.33 2.74
C ALA A 100 -1.24 11.00 2.09
N ALA A 101 -1.85 10.08 2.82
CA ALA A 101 -2.33 8.81 2.30
C ALA A 101 -3.40 9.01 1.21
N ALA A 102 -4.39 9.85 1.47
CA ALA A 102 -5.42 10.21 0.50
C ALA A 102 -4.82 10.86 -0.76
N LYS A 103 -3.82 11.73 -0.58
CA LYS A 103 -3.11 12.37 -1.70
C LYS A 103 -2.35 11.36 -2.57
N ALA A 104 -1.77 10.33 -1.98
CA ALA A 104 -1.12 9.26 -2.75
C ALA A 104 -2.13 8.52 -3.64
N ALA A 105 -3.31 8.20 -3.13
CA ALA A 105 -4.37 7.57 -3.91
C ALA A 105 -4.86 8.48 -5.06
N GLU A 106 -5.10 9.75 -4.79
CA GLU A 106 -5.47 10.74 -5.81
C GLU A 106 -4.43 10.80 -6.94
N LEU A 107 -3.17 10.93 -6.59
CA LEU A 107 -2.07 11.00 -7.57
C LEU A 107 -1.94 9.70 -8.39
N ALA A 108 -2.15 8.54 -7.76
CA ALA A 108 -2.07 7.25 -8.42
C ALA A 108 -3.15 7.05 -9.49
N VAL A 109 -4.23 7.82 -9.49
CA VAL A 109 -5.27 7.75 -10.54
C VAL A 109 -4.70 8.02 -11.92
N THR A 110 -3.75 8.95 -12.03
CA THR A 110 -3.19 9.38 -13.32
C THR A 110 -1.69 9.24 -13.43
N ARG A 111 -0.99 8.88 -12.35
CA ARG A 111 0.48 8.83 -12.28
C ARG A 111 0.97 7.47 -11.84
N GLY A 112 2.26 7.24 -12.07
CA GLY A 112 2.95 6.02 -11.68
C GLY A 112 2.75 4.87 -12.65
N ALA A 113 3.80 4.06 -12.82
CA ALA A 113 3.73 2.80 -13.54
C ALA A 113 3.05 1.72 -12.66
N PRO A 114 2.48 0.67 -13.26
CA PRO A 114 2.00 -0.49 -12.50
C PRO A 114 3.06 -1.04 -11.54
N GLY A 115 2.65 -1.41 -10.35
CA GLY A 115 3.56 -1.95 -9.33
C GLY A 115 3.19 -1.57 -7.90
N ILE A 116 4.11 -1.86 -6.99
CA ILE A 116 3.95 -1.62 -5.55
C ILE A 116 4.66 -0.31 -5.17
N TYR A 117 4.04 0.45 -4.27
CA TYR A 117 4.55 1.71 -3.75
C TYR A 117 4.42 1.76 -2.23
N ASN A 118 5.52 2.03 -1.53
CA ASN A 118 5.47 2.34 -0.11
C ASN A 118 4.96 3.77 0.11
N VAL A 119 3.96 3.92 0.97
CA VAL A 119 3.31 5.20 1.30
C VAL A 119 3.29 5.35 2.81
N ALA A 120 4.37 5.87 3.36
CA ALA A 120 4.58 6.10 4.78
C ALA A 120 5.43 7.36 4.98
N GLU A 121 5.58 7.81 6.22
CA GLU A 121 6.51 8.91 6.52
C GLU A 121 7.95 8.49 6.21
N ASP A 122 8.77 9.48 5.87
CA ASP A 122 10.20 9.30 5.59
C ASP A 122 11.00 9.28 6.91
N ASP A 123 10.78 8.26 7.71
CA ASP A 123 11.36 8.08 9.04
C ASP A 123 12.41 6.95 9.10
N GLY A 124 12.78 6.40 7.95
CA GLY A 124 13.75 5.32 7.84
C GLY A 124 13.16 3.91 8.00
N SER A 125 11.86 3.74 8.16
CA SER A 125 11.21 2.43 8.25
C SER A 125 11.06 1.77 6.88
N VAL A 126 10.59 2.51 5.88
CA VAL A 126 10.45 2.06 4.49
C VAL A 126 10.97 3.11 3.52
N LEU A 127 11.44 2.70 2.35
CA LEU A 127 11.80 3.62 1.28
C LEU A 127 10.54 4.13 0.58
N THR A 128 10.40 5.45 0.51
CA THR A 128 9.28 6.14 -0.12
C THR A 128 9.64 6.79 -1.45
N GLY A 129 10.90 6.67 -1.85
CA GLY A 129 11.45 7.34 -3.05
C GLY A 129 10.72 7.01 -4.34
N LYS A 130 10.23 5.79 -4.50
CA LYS A 130 9.43 5.39 -5.67
C LYS A 130 8.11 6.17 -5.76
N ALA A 131 7.39 6.28 -4.65
CA ALA A 131 6.15 7.08 -4.60
C ALA A 131 6.42 8.56 -4.85
N THR A 132 7.47 9.11 -4.26
CA THR A 132 7.89 10.50 -4.47
C THR A 132 8.23 10.77 -5.93
N GLN A 133 9.02 9.91 -6.57
CA GLN A 133 9.49 10.10 -7.95
C GLN A 133 8.40 9.84 -8.99
N GLN A 134 7.64 8.75 -8.86
CA GLN A 134 6.70 8.33 -9.89
C GLN A 134 5.30 8.90 -9.73
N LEU A 135 4.83 9.12 -8.50
CA LEU A 135 3.54 9.74 -8.23
C LEU A 135 3.65 11.26 -8.06
N GLY A 136 4.84 11.79 -7.74
CA GLY A 136 5.00 13.17 -7.28
C GLY A 136 4.44 13.37 -5.87
N TRP A 137 4.45 12.31 -5.07
CA TRP A 137 3.89 12.32 -3.72
C TRP A 137 4.85 12.93 -2.70
N ASN A 138 4.29 13.59 -1.70
CA ASN A 138 5.03 14.18 -0.60
C ASN A 138 4.54 13.58 0.73
N PRO A 139 5.37 12.87 1.50
CA PRO A 139 4.99 12.30 2.79
C PRO A 139 4.60 13.37 3.84
N GLY A 140 5.08 14.59 3.69
CA GLY A 140 4.74 15.74 4.53
C GLY A 140 3.42 16.44 4.20
N TRP A 141 2.63 15.96 3.23
CA TRP A 141 1.36 16.58 2.86
C TRP A 141 0.35 16.53 4.02
N ARG A 142 -0.32 17.66 4.28
CA ARG A 142 -1.29 17.78 5.39
C ARG A 142 -2.64 18.39 4.97
N GLY A 143 -2.85 18.59 3.68
CA GLY A 143 -4.06 19.19 3.13
C GLY A 143 -3.85 20.58 2.57
#